data_1b89aa170e696bbf15df4273998b2618
#
_entry.id   1b89aa170e696bbf15df4273998b2618
#
_cell.length_a   1.000
_cell.length_b   1.000
_cell.length_c   1.000
_cell.angle_alpha   90.00
_cell.angle_beta   90.00
_cell.angle_gamma   90.00
#
_symmetry.space_group_name_H-M   'P 1'
#
loop_
_entity.id
_entity.type
_entity.pdbx_description
1 polymer ?
#
loop_
_entity_poly.entity_id
_entity_poly.type
_entity_poly.pdbx_seq_one_letter_code
_entity_poly.pdbx_strand_id
1 'polypeptide(L)'
;MNKEQTITGIIRGTGACVPKRVLDNNEIAGFVDTSDEWIRERTGVKRRRIVESETTVSMASEAGRQALEEAGVLPEEVEMILVATGSADRVFPCTACQVQEALGAVGAVGFDLNAACS
;
A
#
# COMPACT_ATOMS: atom_id res chain seq x y z
N MET A 1 -6.20 13.82 40.57
CA MET A 1 -5.27 13.09 39.69
C MET A 1 -6.00 12.88 38.38
N ASN A 2 -5.62 13.59 37.32
CA ASN A 2 -6.13 13.31 35.99
C ASN A 2 -5.59 11.95 35.57
N LYS A 3 -6.47 10.97 35.35
CA LYS A 3 -6.11 9.77 34.57
C LYS A 3 -5.83 10.27 33.16
N GLU A 4 -4.57 10.21 32.73
CA GLU A 4 -4.23 10.36 31.35
C GLU A 4 -5.07 9.36 30.56
N GLN A 5 -5.93 9.87 29.71
CA GLN A 5 -6.72 9.05 28.81
C GLN A 5 -5.75 8.50 27.76
N THR A 6 -5.30 7.29 27.95
CA THR A 6 -4.47 6.60 26.96
C THR A 6 -5.36 6.25 25.79
N ILE A 7 -5.13 6.91 24.66
CA ILE A 7 -5.77 6.53 23.40
C ILE A 7 -5.11 5.23 22.93
N THR A 8 -5.86 4.16 22.89
CA THR A 8 -5.37 2.86 22.38
C THR A 8 -6.04 2.54 21.07
N GLY A 9 -5.23 2.17 20.08
CA GLY A 9 -5.69 1.62 18.82
C GLY A 9 -5.45 0.10 18.78
N ILE A 10 -6.28 -0.60 18.03
CA ILE A 10 -6.16 -2.05 17.80
C ILE A 10 -6.07 -2.30 16.30
N ILE A 11 -5.06 -3.07 15.87
CA ILE A 11 -5.02 -3.62 14.51
C ILE A 11 -5.91 -4.87 14.51
N ARG A 12 -6.96 -4.86 13.68
CA ARG A 12 -7.93 -5.95 13.59
C ARG A 12 -7.71 -6.87 12.40
N GLY A 13 -7.11 -6.37 11.34
CA GLY A 13 -6.83 -7.14 10.13
C GLY A 13 -5.72 -6.50 9.32
N THR A 14 -5.09 -7.32 8.49
CA THR A 14 -4.00 -6.94 7.60
C THR A 14 -4.27 -7.48 6.20
N GLY A 15 -3.64 -6.87 5.19
CA GLY A 15 -3.73 -7.35 3.83
C GLY A 15 -2.53 -6.87 3.02
N ALA A 16 -2.17 -7.60 1.98
CA ALA A 16 -1.04 -7.27 1.13
C ALA A 16 -1.33 -7.60 -0.33
N CYS A 17 -0.90 -6.72 -1.21
CA CYS A 17 -0.93 -6.96 -2.64
C CYS A 17 0.37 -6.48 -3.26
N VAL A 18 0.99 -7.34 -4.04
CA VAL A 18 2.24 -7.03 -4.77
C VAL A 18 2.08 -7.43 -6.23
N PRO A 19 2.77 -6.73 -7.16
CA PRO A 19 2.75 -7.09 -8.58
C PRO A 19 3.21 -8.53 -8.82
N LYS A 20 2.73 -9.12 -9.90
CA LYS A 20 3.05 -10.51 -10.25
C LYS A 20 4.45 -10.67 -10.82
N ARG A 21 4.89 -9.71 -11.64
CA ARG A 21 6.20 -9.76 -12.27
C ARG A 21 7.32 -9.66 -11.23
N VAL A 22 8.28 -10.55 -11.35
CA VAL A 22 9.53 -10.54 -10.57
C VAL A 22 10.66 -10.07 -11.46
N LEU A 23 11.43 -9.09 -10.99
CA LEU A 23 12.66 -8.62 -11.63
C LEU A 23 13.83 -8.96 -10.72
N ASP A 24 14.77 -9.77 -11.19
CA ASP A 24 15.98 -10.12 -10.46
C ASP A 24 17.16 -9.18 -10.80
N ASN A 25 18.26 -9.35 -10.08
CA ASN A 25 19.42 -8.50 -10.25
C ASN A 25 20.14 -8.75 -11.57
N ASN A 26 20.06 -9.95 -12.15
CA ASN A 26 20.70 -10.27 -13.43
C ASN A 26 19.95 -9.56 -14.59
N GLU A 27 18.64 -9.50 -14.53
CA GLU A 27 17.87 -8.71 -15.50
C GLU A 27 18.23 -7.22 -15.41
N ILE A 28 18.42 -6.67 -14.19
CA ILE A 28 18.83 -5.28 -13.99
C ILE A 28 20.23 -5.05 -14.59
N ALA A 29 21.17 -5.96 -14.38
CA ALA A 29 22.51 -5.88 -14.94
C ALA A 29 22.53 -5.89 -16.47
N GLY A 30 21.43 -6.32 -17.11
CA GLY A 30 21.27 -6.24 -18.58
C GLY A 30 21.05 -4.82 -19.12
N PHE A 31 20.68 -3.85 -18.29
CA PHE A 31 20.40 -2.47 -18.71
C PHE A 31 20.99 -1.38 -17.79
N VAL A 32 21.59 -1.78 -16.67
CA VAL A 32 22.29 -0.89 -15.74
C VAL A 32 23.67 -1.49 -15.47
N ASP A 33 24.70 -0.65 -15.41
CA ASP A 33 26.06 -1.07 -15.04
C ASP A 33 26.13 -1.44 -13.56
N THR A 34 25.86 -2.71 -13.25
CA THR A 34 25.80 -3.27 -11.89
C THR A 34 25.96 -4.79 -11.92
N SER A 35 25.95 -5.44 -10.75
CA SER A 35 25.97 -6.90 -10.63
C SER A 35 25.06 -7.35 -9.48
N ASP A 36 24.63 -8.64 -9.52
CA ASP A 36 23.88 -9.23 -8.40
C ASP A 36 24.65 -9.15 -7.08
N GLU A 37 25.96 -9.42 -7.11
CA GLU A 37 26.83 -9.33 -5.94
C GLU A 37 26.82 -7.93 -5.34
N TRP A 38 27.05 -6.91 -6.17
CA TRP A 38 27.09 -5.51 -5.75
C TRP A 38 25.77 -5.05 -5.11
N ILE A 39 24.63 -5.41 -5.74
CA ILE A 39 23.30 -5.05 -5.22
C ILE A 39 23.04 -5.75 -3.89
N ARG A 40 23.35 -7.03 -3.80
CA ARG A 40 23.11 -7.83 -2.59
C ARG A 40 23.96 -7.40 -1.41
N GLU A 41 25.24 -7.12 -1.63
CA GLU A 41 26.11 -6.64 -0.56
C GLU A 41 25.66 -5.32 0.04
N ARG A 42 25.12 -4.41 -0.79
CA ARG A 42 24.71 -3.07 -0.35
C ARG A 42 23.30 -2.97 0.15
N THR A 43 22.40 -3.82 -0.32
CA THR A 43 20.95 -3.69 -0.06
C THR A 43 20.30 -4.97 0.49
N GLY A 44 20.93 -6.11 0.34
CA GLY A 44 20.34 -7.41 0.63
C GLY A 44 19.27 -7.85 -0.39
N VAL A 45 18.92 -7.00 -1.36
CA VAL A 45 17.84 -7.25 -2.33
C VAL A 45 18.31 -8.22 -3.40
N LYS A 46 17.59 -9.34 -3.56
CA LYS A 46 17.83 -10.33 -4.62
C LYS A 46 16.90 -10.15 -5.82
N ARG A 47 15.68 -9.73 -5.56
CA ARG A 47 14.62 -9.54 -6.55
C ARG A 47 13.59 -8.54 -6.04
N ARG A 48 12.81 -7.96 -6.95
CA ARG A 48 11.74 -7.03 -6.64
C ARG A 48 10.51 -7.30 -7.49
N ARG A 49 9.39 -6.82 -7.04
CA ARG A 49 8.14 -6.87 -7.79
C ARG A 49 7.98 -5.60 -8.60
N ILE A 50 7.62 -5.74 -9.87
CA ILE A 50 7.46 -4.63 -10.80
C ILE A 50 6.03 -4.64 -11.34
N VAL A 51 5.38 -3.49 -11.34
CA VAL A 51 4.05 -3.33 -11.93
C VAL A 51 4.11 -3.49 -13.45
N GLU A 52 3.11 -4.13 -14.02
CA GLU A 52 2.88 -4.23 -15.47
C GLU A 52 1.51 -3.65 -15.82
N SER A 53 0.46 -4.11 -15.15
CA SER A 53 -0.92 -3.65 -15.34
C SER A 53 -1.59 -3.21 -14.04
N GLU A 54 -0.94 -3.50 -12.92
CA GLU A 54 -1.42 -3.09 -11.61
C GLU A 54 -1.28 -1.57 -11.44
N THR A 55 -2.17 -0.97 -10.67
CA THR A 55 -2.11 0.45 -10.28
C THR A 55 -2.02 0.57 -8.77
N THR A 56 -1.67 1.75 -8.28
CA THR A 56 -1.70 2.03 -6.83
C THR A 56 -3.09 1.74 -6.26
N VAL A 57 -4.14 2.16 -6.96
CA VAL A 57 -5.53 1.92 -6.54
C VAL A 57 -5.86 0.44 -6.50
N SER A 58 -5.52 -0.33 -7.55
CA SER A 58 -5.86 -1.75 -7.60
C SER A 58 -5.16 -2.56 -6.51
N MET A 59 -3.90 -2.27 -6.25
CA MET A 59 -3.14 -2.95 -5.19
C MET A 59 -3.62 -2.55 -3.79
N ALA A 60 -3.88 -1.26 -3.56
CA ALA A 60 -4.40 -0.79 -2.27
C ALA A 60 -5.79 -1.35 -1.98
N SER A 61 -6.67 -1.41 -2.98
CA SER A 61 -8.01 -1.97 -2.85
C SER A 61 -7.99 -3.45 -2.54
N GLU A 62 -7.12 -4.23 -3.21
CA GLU A 62 -6.98 -5.65 -2.94
C GLU A 62 -6.43 -5.92 -1.52
N ALA A 63 -5.41 -5.16 -1.10
CA ALA A 63 -4.89 -5.26 0.27
C ALA A 63 -5.96 -4.85 1.30
N GLY A 64 -6.70 -3.77 1.03
CA GLY A 64 -7.80 -3.33 1.89
C GLY A 64 -8.92 -4.36 2.02
N ARG A 65 -9.30 -5.02 0.92
CA ARG A 65 -10.31 -6.08 0.93
C ARG A 65 -9.87 -7.25 1.82
N GLN A 66 -8.63 -7.69 1.71
CA GLN A 66 -8.09 -8.76 2.56
C GLN A 66 -8.08 -8.36 4.04
N ALA A 67 -7.69 -7.12 4.35
CA ALA A 67 -7.71 -6.61 5.72
C ALA A 67 -9.12 -6.57 6.32
N LEU A 68 -10.12 -6.16 5.54
CA LEU A 68 -11.53 -6.15 5.96
C LEU A 68 -12.05 -7.56 6.19
N GLU A 69 -11.74 -8.51 5.30
CA GLU A 69 -12.11 -9.92 5.45
C GLU A 69 -11.51 -10.53 6.71
N GLU A 70 -10.21 -10.33 6.95
CA GLU A 70 -9.54 -10.82 8.17
C GLU A 70 -10.13 -10.20 9.44
N ALA A 71 -10.44 -8.91 9.40
CA ALA A 71 -11.03 -8.19 10.52
C ALA A 71 -12.51 -8.56 10.79
N GLY A 72 -13.19 -9.17 9.81
CA GLY A 72 -14.64 -9.38 9.85
C GLY A 72 -15.43 -8.07 9.87
N VAL A 73 -14.94 -7.05 9.14
CA VAL A 73 -15.53 -5.72 9.03
C VAL A 73 -16.12 -5.55 7.63
N LEU A 74 -17.34 -5.05 7.55
CA LEU A 74 -17.98 -4.75 6.27
C LEU A 74 -17.48 -3.40 5.73
N PRO A 75 -17.40 -3.22 4.41
CA PRO A 75 -16.99 -1.95 3.81
C PRO A 75 -17.79 -0.73 4.30
N GLU A 76 -19.09 -0.92 4.55
CA GLU A 76 -20.00 0.14 5.02
C GLU A 76 -19.71 0.60 6.46
N GLU A 77 -18.97 -0.22 7.23
CA GLU A 77 -18.56 0.10 8.60
C GLU A 77 -17.25 0.92 8.63
N VAL A 78 -16.59 1.10 7.48
CA VAL A 78 -15.35 1.89 7.40
C VAL A 78 -15.68 3.38 7.46
N GLU A 79 -15.13 4.06 8.44
CA GLU A 79 -15.36 5.49 8.65
C GLU A 79 -14.27 6.36 7.99
N MET A 80 -13.06 5.80 7.80
CA MET A 80 -11.94 6.55 7.22
C MET A 80 -11.02 5.63 6.39
N ILE A 81 -10.60 6.15 5.24
CA ILE A 81 -9.56 5.55 4.41
C ILE A 81 -8.42 6.56 4.25
N LEU A 82 -7.24 6.18 4.69
CA LEU A 82 -6.03 6.97 4.54
C LEU A 82 -5.05 6.19 3.68
N VAL A 83 -4.67 6.76 2.54
CA VAL A 83 -3.67 6.16 1.65
C VAL A 83 -2.38 6.95 1.73
N ALA A 84 -1.35 6.32 2.30
CA ALA A 84 -0.01 6.89 2.34
C ALA A 84 0.72 6.57 1.04
N THR A 85 0.85 7.55 0.16
CA THR A 85 1.53 7.40 -1.13
C THR A 85 2.22 8.68 -1.58
N GLY A 86 3.42 8.54 -2.13
CA GLY A 86 4.13 9.61 -2.84
C GLY A 86 4.04 9.49 -4.37
N SER A 87 3.35 8.44 -4.87
CA SER A 87 3.25 8.09 -6.30
C SER A 87 1.82 7.77 -6.70
N ALA A 88 0.89 8.65 -6.37
CA ALA A 88 -0.50 8.52 -6.78
C ALA A 88 -0.63 8.48 -8.31
N ASP A 89 -1.54 7.64 -8.82
CA ASP A 89 -1.80 7.52 -10.27
C ASP A 89 -2.34 8.84 -10.85
N ARG A 90 -3.02 9.64 -10.02
CA ARG A 90 -3.52 10.99 -10.36
C ARG A 90 -3.65 11.85 -9.10
N VAL A 91 -3.63 13.15 -9.30
CA VAL A 91 -3.79 14.12 -8.20
C VAL A 91 -5.24 14.21 -7.75
N PHE A 92 -6.18 14.11 -8.70
CA PHE A 92 -7.61 14.25 -8.43
C PHE A 92 -8.46 13.35 -9.34
N PRO A 93 -9.46 12.60 -8.83
CA PRO A 93 -9.70 12.38 -7.40
C PRO A 93 -8.53 11.68 -6.71
N CYS A 94 -8.35 11.88 -5.39
CA CYS A 94 -7.25 11.30 -4.64
C CYS A 94 -7.35 9.76 -4.60
N THR A 95 -6.22 9.09 -4.34
CA THR A 95 -6.15 7.62 -4.34
C THR A 95 -7.11 7.01 -3.32
N ALA A 96 -7.22 7.62 -2.13
CA ALA A 96 -8.13 7.14 -1.09
C ALA A 96 -9.60 7.15 -1.52
N CYS A 97 -10.04 8.15 -2.29
CA CYS A 97 -11.41 8.20 -2.83
C CYS A 97 -11.65 7.08 -3.86
N GLN A 98 -10.64 6.76 -4.68
CA GLN A 98 -10.75 5.67 -5.65
C GLN A 98 -10.76 4.30 -4.95
N VAL A 99 -9.96 4.12 -3.90
CA VAL A 99 -9.98 2.92 -3.05
C VAL A 99 -11.31 2.79 -2.34
N GLN A 100 -11.87 3.89 -1.82
CA GLN A 100 -13.20 3.94 -1.21
C GLN A 100 -14.28 3.41 -2.15
N GLU A 101 -14.28 3.89 -3.39
CA GLU A 101 -15.21 3.43 -4.42
C GLU A 101 -15.03 1.94 -4.72
N ALA A 102 -13.77 1.50 -4.92
CA ALA A 102 -13.44 0.11 -5.23
C ALA A 102 -13.81 -0.88 -4.12
N LEU A 103 -13.75 -0.45 -2.86
CA LEU A 103 -14.13 -1.26 -1.70
C LEU A 103 -15.64 -1.21 -1.39
N GLY A 104 -16.36 -0.21 -1.92
CA GLY A 104 -17.75 0.03 -1.54
C GLY A 104 -17.92 0.69 -0.16
N ALA A 105 -16.90 1.34 0.36
CA ALA A 105 -16.89 2.00 1.67
C ALA A 105 -17.58 3.39 1.61
N VAL A 106 -18.85 3.40 1.24
CA VAL A 106 -19.62 4.59 0.87
C VAL A 106 -19.73 5.66 1.96
N GLY A 107 -19.60 5.28 3.23
CA GLY A 107 -19.68 6.18 4.38
C GLY A 107 -18.32 6.75 4.82
N ALA A 108 -17.23 6.27 4.24
CA ALA A 108 -15.89 6.65 4.69
C ALA A 108 -15.47 8.04 4.21
N VAL A 109 -14.63 8.70 5.00
CA VAL A 109 -13.87 9.88 4.55
C VAL A 109 -12.53 9.41 4.01
N GLY A 110 -12.16 9.83 2.79
CA GLY A 110 -10.91 9.43 2.14
C GLY A 110 -9.96 10.59 1.90
N PHE A 111 -8.67 10.41 2.24
CA PHE A 111 -7.63 11.36 1.84
C PHE A 111 -6.25 10.69 1.73
N ASP A 112 -5.42 11.22 0.84
CA ASP A 112 -4.05 10.78 0.65
C ASP A 112 -3.12 11.51 1.62
N LEU A 113 -2.13 10.78 2.14
CA LEU A 113 -1.03 11.33 2.93
C LEU A 113 0.27 11.20 2.14
N ASN A 114 0.81 12.33 1.73
CA ASN A 114 2.13 12.38 1.11
C ASN A 114 3.14 12.95 2.12
N ALA A 115 3.85 12.06 2.79
CA ALA A 115 4.84 12.38 3.80
C ALA A 115 6.08 11.48 3.64
N ALA A 116 6.53 11.30 2.39
CA ALA A 116 7.65 10.42 2.06
C ALA A 116 8.90 10.75 2.89
N CYS A 117 9.54 9.70 3.44
CA CYS A 117 10.76 9.78 4.25
C CYS A 117 10.65 10.61 5.56
N SER A 118 9.45 10.88 6.03
CA SER A 118 9.27 11.64 7.29
C SER A 118 8.46 10.89 8.34
#